data_ee73219e8e09125a1d5662d57eaac811
#
_entry.id   ee73219e8e09125a1d5662d57eaac811
#
_cell.length_a   1.000
_cell.length_b   1.000
_cell.length_c   1.000
_cell.angle_alpha   90.00
_cell.angle_beta   90.00
_cell.angle_gamma   90.00
#
_symmetry.space_group_name_H-M   'P 1'
#
loop_
_entity.id
_entity.type
_entity.pdbx_description
1 polymer ?
#
loop_
_entity_poly.entity_id
_entity_poly.type
_entity_poly.pdbx_seq_one_letter_code
_entity_poly.pdbx_strand_id
1 'polypeptide(L)'
;MTRDQVIERAVEGKGSASSAQRRAAFGNAGVTPEAVRTLIDKVAKHAYKVTDDDVAAAKAAGLSEDQIFELVVCAALGAAKRQYDSALAALAEVA
;
A
#
# COMPACT_ATOMS: atom_id res chain seq x y z
N MET A 1 15.68 3.52 -13.43
CA MET A 1 15.35 2.99 -12.11
C MET A 1 14.63 1.66 -12.27
N THR A 2 15.05 0.63 -11.57
CA THR A 2 14.41 -0.70 -11.64
C THR A 2 13.15 -0.72 -10.79
N ARG A 3 12.30 -1.74 -11.02
CA ARG A 3 11.10 -1.96 -10.19
C ARG A 3 11.47 -2.06 -8.71
N ASP A 4 12.50 -2.82 -8.38
CA ASP A 4 12.90 -3.01 -6.98
C ASP A 4 13.42 -1.72 -6.36
N GLN A 5 14.10 -0.87 -7.13
CA GLN A 5 14.54 0.45 -6.65
C GLN A 5 13.35 1.37 -6.37
N VAL A 6 12.31 1.33 -7.22
CA VAL A 6 11.09 2.11 -6.99
C VAL A 6 10.41 1.67 -5.70
N ILE A 7 10.26 0.37 -5.50
CA ILE A 7 9.64 -0.20 -4.30
C ILE A 7 10.45 0.18 -3.06
N GLU A 8 11.76 -0.01 -3.08
CA GLU A 8 12.63 0.33 -1.96
C GLU A 8 12.51 1.81 -1.61
N ARG A 9 12.52 2.69 -2.62
CA ARG A 9 12.40 4.13 -2.37
C ARG A 9 11.06 4.50 -1.77
N ALA A 10 9.97 3.89 -2.24
CA ALA A 10 8.64 4.16 -1.71
C ALA A 10 8.49 3.68 -0.27
N VAL A 11 9.03 2.50 0.06
CA VAL A 11 8.87 1.87 1.38
C VAL A 11 9.91 2.36 2.37
N GLU A 12 11.18 2.43 1.97
CA GLU A 12 12.31 2.71 2.88
C GLU A 12 12.87 4.12 2.75
N GLY A 13 12.49 4.88 1.72
CA GLY A 13 12.96 6.25 1.53
C GLY A 13 12.42 7.21 2.59
N LYS A 14 12.87 8.45 2.54
CA LYS A 14 12.35 9.49 3.44
C LYS A 14 10.89 9.77 3.16
N GLY A 15 10.11 9.97 4.21
CA GLY A 15 8.70 10.29 4.10
C GLY A 15 8.12 10.72 5.43
N SER A 16 6.84 11.14 5.41
CA SER A 16 6.09 11.57 6.60
C SER A 16 5.61 10.39 7.42
N ALA A 17 5.28 9.26 6.77
CA ALA A 17 4.95 8.02 7.46
C ALA A 17 6.24 7.28 7.80
N SER A 18 6.22 6.50 8.89
CA SER A 18 7.38 5.69 9.27
C SER A 18 7.61 4.56 8.25
N SER A 19 8.84 4.07 8.18
CA SER A 19 9.16 2.90 7.36
C SER A 19 8.34 1.68 7.78
N ALA A 20 8.09 1.51 9.08
CA ALA A 20 7.28 0.41 9.60
C ALA A 20 5.84 0.50 9.07
N GLN A 21 5.23 1.69 9.09
CA GLN A 21 3.89 1.89 8.54
C GLN A 21 3.85 1.62 7.04
N ARG A 22 4.85 2.10 6.31
CA ARG A 22 4.92 1.91 4.86
C ARG A 22 5.12 0.45 4.49
N ARG A 23 5.96 -0.29 5.22
CA ARG A 23 6.13 -1.73 5.02
C ARG A 23 4.84 -2.51 5.31
N ALA A 24 4.12 -2.15 6.39
CA ALA A 24 2.85 -2.76 6.73
C ALA A 24 1.82 -2.54 5.60
N ALA A 25 1.73 -1.32 5.06
CA ALA A 25 0.84 -1.00 3.95
C ALA A 25 1.22 -1.77 2.69
N PHE A 26 2.50 -1.83 2.36
CA PHE A 26 3.00 -2.58 1.21
C PHE A 26 2.61 -4.06 1.29
N GLY A 27 2.77 -4.68 2.46
CA GLY A 27 2.43 -6.07 2.67
C GLY A 27 0.95 -6.33 2.96
N ASN A 28 0.17 -5.28 3.16
CA ASN A 28 -1.22 -5.34 3.61
C ASN A 28 -1.37 -6.23 4.86
N ALA A 29 -0.50 -6.02 5.83
CA ALA A 29 -0.48 -6.79 7.08
C ALA A 29 -0.02 -5.92 8.23
N GLY A 30 -0.72 -6.00 9.37
CA GLY A 30 -0.36 -5.26 10.56
C GLY A 30 -0.60 -3.75 10.49
N VAL A 31 -1.42 -3.29 9.56
CA VAL A 31 -1.72 -1.87 9.40
C VAL A 31 -2.62 -1.40 10.54
N THR A 32 -2.23 -0.31 11.21
CA THR A 32 -2.99 0.30 12.30
C THR A 32 -3.01 1.82 12.13
N PRO A 33 -4.00 2.53 12.69
CA PRO A 33 -5.20 2.03 13.36
C PRO A 33 -6.22 1.43 12.38
N GLU A 34 -7.35 0.93 12.90
CA GLU A 34 -8.35 0.21 12.11
C GLU A 34 -8.86 0.98 10.89
N ALA A 35 -9.12 2.29 11.04
CA ALA A 35 -9.59 3.11 9.92
C ALA A 35 -8.57 3.14 8.78
N VAL A 36 -7.29 3.17 9.10
CA VAL A 36 -6.21 3.13 8.11
C VAL A 36 -6.13 1.74 7.48
N ARG A 37 -6.28 0.68 8.28
CA ARG A 37 -6.31 -0.70 7.78
C ARG A 37 -7.43 -0.90 6.77
N THR A 38 -8.62 -0.38 7.04
CA THR A 38 -9.76 -0.46 6.13
C THR A 38 -9.46 0.21 4.80
N LEU A 39 -8.88 1.41 4.83
CA LEU A 39 -8.48 2.13 3.61
C LEU A 39 -7.44 1.34 2.82
N ILE A 40 -6.39 0.89 3.49
CA ILE A 40 -5.28 0.19 2.85
C ILE A 40 -5.73 -1.15 2.27
N ASP A 41 -6.59 -1.89 2.96
CA ASP A 41 -7.15 -3.14 2.45
C ASP A 41 -7.96 -2.90 1.15
N LYS A 42 -8.76 -1.84 1.11
CA LYS A 42 -9.50 -1.47 -0.09
C LYS A 42 -8.56 -1.10 -1.24
N VAL A 43 -7.52 -0.31 -0.97
CA VAL A 43 -6.53 0.04 -2.00
C VAL A 43 -5.86 -1.23 -2.56
N ALA A 44 -5.50 -2.16 -1.70
CA ALA A 44 -4.82 -3.39 -2.10
C ALA A 44 -5.71 -4.34 -2.90
N LYS A 45 -7.00 -4.42 -2.59
CA LYS A 45 -7.91 -5.42 -3.15
C LYS A 45 -8.96 -4.85 -4.09
N HIS A 46 -9.47 -3.66 -3.78
CA HIS A 46 -10.60 -3.06 -4.50
C HIS A 46 -10.47 -1.54 -4.50
N ALA A 47 -9.41 -1.02 -5.12
CA ALA A 47 -9.11 0.42 -5.12
C ALA A 47 -10.30 1.27 -5.59
N TYR A 48 -11.12 0.77 -6.51
CA TYR A 48 -12.30 1.46 -7.01
C TYR A 48 -13.40 1.64 -5.96
N LYS A 49 -13.31 0.95 -4.81
CA LYS A 49 -14.27 1.08 -3.70
C LYS A 49 -13.86 2.12 -2.66
N VAL A 50 -12.69 2.73 -2.80
CA VAL A 50 -12.24 3.78 -1.89
C VAL A 50 -13.14 5.00 -2.06
N THR A 51 -13.63 5.52 -0.93
CA THR A 51 -14.51 6.70 -0.89
C THR A 51 -13.86 7.84 -0.13
N ASP A 52 -14.43 9.04 -0.26
CA ASP A 52 -13.99 10.19 0.52
C ASP A 52 -14.13 9.93 2.02
N ASP A 53 -15.15 9.16 2.43
CA ASP A 53 -15.36 8.80 3.83
C ASP A 53 -14.23 7.91 4.37
N ASP A 54 -13.69 7.02 3.55
CA ASP A 54 -12.54 6.19 3.93
C ASP A 54 -11.32 7.05 4.24
N VAL A 55 -11.07 8.06 3.40
CA VAL A 55 -9.96 8.99 3.59
C VAL A 55 -10.21 9.88 4.81
N ALA A 56 -11.44 10.37 4.98
CA ALA A 56 -11.80 11.19 6.13
C ALA A 56 -11.62 10.43 7.45
N ALA A 57 -11.98 9.15 7.48
CA ALA A 57 -11.80 8.30 8.66
C ALA A 57 -10.32 8.13 9.01
N ALA A 58 -9.44 7.96 8.02
CA ALA A 58 -8.00 7.87 8.23
C ALA A 58 -7.44 9.18 8.79
N LYS A 59 -7.89 10.33 8.27
CA LYS A 59 -7.52 11.65 8.81
C LYS A 59 -7.99 11.81 10.27
N ALA A 60 -9.21 11.41 10.56
CA ALA A 60 -9.76 11.47 11.91
C ALA A 60 -8.99 10.57 12.88
N ALA A 61 -8.37 9.51 12.39
CA ALA A 61 -7.50 8.64 13.18
C ALA A 61 -6.11 9.25 13.45
N GLY A 62 -5.83 10.43 12.92
CA GLY A 62 -4.63 11.20 13.25
C GLY A 62 -3.56 11.26 12.16
N LEU A 63 -3.81 10.72 10.98
CA LEU A 63 -2.83 10.77 9.90
C LEU A 63 -2.97 12.05 9.09
N SER A 64 -1.82 12.61 8.68
CA SER A 64 -1.79 13.72 7.73
C SER A 64 -2.11 13.24 6.32
N GLU A 65 -2.44 14.17 5.43
CA GLU A 65 -2.64 13.83 4.01
C GLU A 65 -1.39 13.20 3.39
N ASP A 66 -0.21 13.72 3.73
CA ASP A 66 1.05 13.19 3.22
C ASP A 66 1.27 11.75 3.68
N GLN A 67 0.99 11.45 4.95
CA GLN A 67 1.09 10.09 5.48
C GLN A 67 0.12 9.15 4.77
N ILE A 68 -1.13 9.56 4.60
CA ILE A 68 -2.14 8.77 3.91
C ILE A 68 -1.71 8.50 2.47
N PHE A 69 -1.26 9.54 1.75
CA PHE A 69 -0.78 9.40 0.37
C PHE A 69 0.35 8.37 0.27
N GLU A 70 1.34 8.47 1.16
CA GLU A 70 2.48 7.55 1.16
C GLU A 70 2.05 6.10 1.41
N LEU A 71 1.12 5.88 2.35
CA LEU A 71 0.62 4.54 2.65
C LEU A 71 -0.20 3.97 1.49
N VAL A 72 -1.01 4.80 0.84
CA VAL A 72 -1.79 4.40 -0.34
C VAL A 72 -0.87 3.99 -1.48
N VAL A 73 0.19 4.76 -1.75
CA VAL A 73 1.18 4.42 -2.78
C VAL A 73 1.85 3.08 -2.45
N CYS A 74 2.27 2.88 -1.20
CA CYS A 74 2.89 1.62 -0.79
C CYS A 74 1.93 0.44 -0.94
N ALA A 75 0.66 0.60 -0.56
CA ALA A 75 -0.36 -0.44 -0.72
C ALA A 75 -0.57 -0.80 -2.20
N ALA A 76 -0.64 0.19 -3.07
CA ALA A 76 -0.83 -0.02 -4.51
C ALA A 76 0.38 -0.74 -5.12
N LEU A 77 1.60 -0.34 -4.74
CA LEU A 77 2.82 -1.00 -5.21
C LEU A 77 2.90 -2.44 -4.73
N GLY A 78 2.53 -2.70 -3.47
CA GLY A 78 2.51 -4.05 -2.92
C GLY A 78 1.52 -4.96 -3.65
N ALA A 79 0.31 -4.45 -3.91
CA ALA A 79 -0.70 -5.18 -4.67
C ALA A 79 -0.23 -5.48 -6.09
N ALA A 80 0.36 -4.49 -6.76
CA ALA A 80 0.89 -4.66 -8.11
C ALA A 80 2.01 -5.70 -8.15
N LYS A 81 2.91 -5.67 -7.17
CA LYS A 81 4.00 -6.65 -7.08
C LYS A 81 3.45 -8.07 -6.92
N ARG A 82 2.49 -8.27 -6.02
CA ARG A 82 1.90 -9.59 -5.79
C ARG A 82 1.19 -10.12 -7.04
N GLN A 83 0.47 -9.25 -7.74
CA GLN A 83 -0.21 -9.62 -8.99
C GLN A 83 0.78 -9.99 -10.08
N TYR A 84 1.85 -9.22 -10.22
CA TYR A 84 2.91 -9.47 -11.19
C TYR A 84 3.61 -10.80 -10.91
N ASP A 85 3.99 -11.03 -9.65
CA ASP A 85 4.66 -12.26 -9.24
C ASP A 85 3.76 -13.48 -9.48
N SER A 86 2.45 -13.37 -9.21
CA SER A 86 1.49 -14.44 -9.49
C SER A 86 1.36 -14.73 -10.98
N ALA A 87 1.36 -13.70 -11.82
CA ALA A 87 1.31 -13.85 -13.27
C ALA A 87 2.57 -14.55 -13.80
N LEU A 88 3.74 -14.18 -13.29
CA LEU A 88 5.00 -14.83 -13.67
C LEU A 88 5.01 -16.30 -13.26
N ALA A 89 4.51 -16.63 -12.07
CA ALA A 89 4.42 -18.01 -11.61
C ALA A 89 3.50 -18.83 -12.51
N ALA A 90 2.35 -18.27 -12.90
CA ALA A 90 1.42 -18.94 -13.82
C ALA A 90 2.04 -19.17 -15.20
N LEU A 91 2.79 -18.19 -15.72
CA LEU A 91 3.50 -18.34 -16.99
C LEU A 91 4.56 -19.44 -16.92
N ALA A 92 5.27 -19.54 -15.82
CA ALA A 92 6.29 -20.57 -15.62
C ALA A 92 5.69 -21.98 -15.65
N GLU A 93 4.45 -22.15 -15.15
CA GLU A 93 3.76 -23.44 -15.13
C GLU A 93 3.36 -23.93 -16.53
N VAL A 94 3.09 -23.02 -17.47
CA VAL A 94 2.67 -23.38 -18.83
C VAL A 94 3.81 -23.36 -19.83
N ALA A 95 4.97 -22.90 -19.43
CA ALA A 95 6.17 -22.89 -20.27
C ALA A 95 6.92 -24.25 -20.18
#